data_67b32920aeb6aa3e1460f270e35eb2a0
#
_entry.id   67b32920aeb6aa3e1460f270e35eb2a0
#
_cell.length_a   1.000
_cell.length_b   1.000
_cell.length_c   1.000
_cell.angle_alpha   90.00
_cell.angle_beta   90.00
_cell.angle_gamma   90.00
#
_symmetry.space_group_name_H-M   'P 1'
#
loop_
_entity.id
_entity.type
_entity.pdbx_description
1 polymer ?
#
loop_
_entity_poly.entity_id
_entity_poly.type
_entity_poly.pdbx_seq_one_letter_code
_entity_poly.pdbx_strand_id
1 'polypeptide(L)'
;MNALRPQDPVHIGTYALLGRLGAGGMGQVYLGRSPGGRLVAIKVIREEIVDHPGALARFRREVETVRAVRSAYTASLIDASLDAAPYWLATEYVSGPTLSKAAEARGPLPAETCRGVFAALAEGLAAVHAYGVTHRDLKPQNVILSAQGPQLIDFGIARGAGQTALTELGYASGTPGFTAPEVLLRNETAPAADVFALGATMAYAATGRPPFGHGEAAGVSYRAVHEDIDVAGLDPHLAELIRACVAKDPGARPGLQEVVARCSVRSALAEDPTYAALVALAEPAPRAPTAPGTPTAPGFGPAEPFTQTGLPPAPPPPGPYAYTPTQLSAPGAPAKRRTWLLGTSVGLGAAALAVVAVLLAQGLGDGDRGTEAKDDGKKSPTASEAPKKSAPAYIDSNVKVSRDFWTADPEKWGGGECNLPPEERQEADIVHSVDPDPKTGKAHITFRTKPMKKTDRKYYLSVAVKPPHEIDSDTGKPYDFGTGPAQQNLNLGYTSKPFDLYSLAGTSDDARLTYPDDFAGWFRGKKKDEAIPLGNDPGDWTVQFLHVEKPREYASVVCTGFTWK
;
A
#
# COMPACT_ATOMS: atom_id res chain seq x y z
N MET A 1 -23.67 5.29 -4.28
CA MET A 1 -23.75 4.13 -3.36
C MET A 1 -24.38 2.94 -4.08
N ASN A 2 -23.93 1.70 -3.85
CA ASN A 2 -24.48 0.48 -4.47
C ASN A 2 -25.23 -0.37 -3.45
N ALA A 3 -26.25 -1.13 -3.92
CA ALA A 3 -26.94 -2.10 -3.07
C ALA A 3 -26.00 -3.20 -2.58
N LEU A 4 -26.33 -3.82 -1.45
CA LEU A 4 -25.67 -5.04 -0.99
C LEU A 4 -25.88 -6.16 -2.01
N ARG A 5 -24.87 -6.99 -2.20
CA ARG A 5 -24.95 -8.21 -3.02
C ARG A 5 -25.45 -9.38 -2.16
N PRO A 6 -25.97 -10.45 -2.77
CA PRO A 6 -26.47 -11.61 -2.01
C PRO A 6 -25.43 -12.26 -1.08
N GLN A 7 -24.14 -12.17 -1.44
CA GLN A 7 -23.03 -12.71 -0.64
C GLN A 7 -22.51 -11.74 0.43
N ASP A 8 -22.99 -10.48 0.47
CA ASP A 8 -22.57 -9.55 1.51
C ASP A 8 -23.20 -9.91 2.86
N PRO A 9 -22.48 -9.73 3.96
CA PRO A 9 -23.06 -9.92 5.28
C PRO A 9 -24.14 -8.87 5.54
N VAL A 10 -25.16 -9.22 6.31
CA VAL A 10 -26.18 -8.27 6.75
C VAL A 10 -25.71 -7.42 7.92
N HIS A 11 -24.72 -7.90 8.69
CA HIS A 11 -24.11 -7.20 9.82
C HIS A 11 -22.60 -7.39 9.82
N ILE A 12 -21.88 -6.38 10.32
CA ILE A 12 -20.47 -6.48 10.72
C ILE A 12 -20.38 -5.93 12.15
N GLY A 13 -19.92 -6.77 13.08
CA GLY A 13 -20.03 -6.46 14.50
C GLY A 13 -21.47 -6.13 14.88
N THR A 14 -21.70 -5.00 15.54
CA THR A 14 -23.05 -4.53 15.93
C THR A 14 -23.73 -3.67 14.85
N TYR A 15 -23.08 -3.44 13.72
CA TYR A 15 -23.55 -2.52 12.67
C TYR A 15 -24.35 -3.26 11.61
N ALA A 16 -25.61 -2.85 11.38
CA ALA A 16 -26.41 -3.31 10.25
C ALA A 16 -25.91 -2.65 8.94
N LEU A 17 -25.66 -3.43 7.90
CA LEU A 17 -25.17 -2.93 6.62
C LEU A 17 -26.34 -2.41 5.78
N LEU A 18 -26.14 -1.25 5.15
CA LEU A 18 -27.13 -0.56 4.34
C LEU A 18 -26.79 -0.56 2.84
N GLY A 19 -25.52 -0.70 2.50
CA GLY A 19 -25.04 -0.68 1.12
C GLY A 19 -23.53 -0.67 1.02
N ARG A 20 -23.02 -0.72 -0.21
CA ARG A 20 -21.60 -0.63 -0.53
C ARG A 20 -21.25 0.82 -0.89
N LEU A 21 -20.23 1.38 -0.23
CA LEU A 21 -19.67 2.69 -0.55
C LEU A 21 -18.58 2.59 -1.62
N GLY A 22 -17.80 1.51 -1.62
CA GLY A 22 -16.71 1.30 -2.56
C GLY A 22 -15.96 0.00 -2.33
N ALA A 23 -15.07 -0.32 -3.25
CA ALA A 23 -14.12 -1.44 -3.14
C ALA A 23 -12.75 -0.97 -3.62
N GLY A 24 -11.69 -1.51 -3.05
CA GLY A 24 -10.31 -1.22 -3.45
C GLY A 24 -9.37 -2.38 -3.12
N GLY A 25 -8.09 -2.22 -3.41
CA GLY A 25 -7.08 -3.24 -3.17
C GLY A 25 -6.99 -3.73 -1.71
N MET A 26 -7.40 -2.88 -0.75
CA MET A 26 -7.36 -3.19 0.69
C MET A 26 -8.65 -3.83 1.22
N GLY A 27 -9.72 -3.91 0.43
CA GLY A 27 -10.97 -4.50 0.86
C GLY A 27 -12.23 -3.78 0.39
N GLN A 28 -13.36 -4.14 0.99
CA GLN A 28 -14.68 -3.59 0.69
C GLN A 28 -15.07 -2.56 1.75
N VAL A 29 -15.67 -1.44 1.32
CA VAL A 29 -16.22 -0.42 2.23
C VAL A 29 -17.74 -0.46 2.18
N TYR A 30 -18.36 -0.58 3.34
CA TYR A 30 -19.81 -0.60 3.52
C TYR A 30 -20.32 0.65 4.25
N LEU A 31 -21.52 1.06 3.96
CA LEU A 31 -22.30 1.94 4.83
C LEU A 31 -22.98 1.06 5.87
N GLY A 32 -22.71 1.33 7.14
CA GLY A 32 -23.34 0.65 8.27
C GLY A 32 -24.14 1.61 9.13
N ARG A 33 -25.02 1.04 9.96
CA ARG A 33 -25.78 1.77 10.97
C ARG A 33 -25.61 1.11 12.32
N SER A 34 -25.22 1.88 13.33
CA SER A 34 -25.15 1.41 14.72
C SER A 34 -26.55 1.14 15.28
N PRO A 35 -26.70 0.38 16.37
CA PRO A 35 -28.00 0.21 17.06
C PRO A 35 -28.65 1.52 17.46
N GLY A 36 -27.87 2.56 17.81
CA GLY A 36 -28.36 3.91 18.10
C GLY A 36 -28.69 4.77 16.88
N GLY A 37 -28.63 4.20 15.65
CA GLY A 37 -28.99 4.89 14.41
C GLY A 37 -27.87 5.70 13.75
N ARG A 38 -26.66 5.79 14.32
CA ARG A 38 -25.53 6.51 13.74
C ARG A 38 -25.01 5.79 12.50
N LEU A 39 -24.79 6.56 11.40
CA LEU A 39 -24.17 6.05 10.20
C LEU A 39 -22.65 5.99 10.34
N VAL A 40 -22.06 4.91 9.83
CA VAL A 40 -20.62 4.65 9.85
C VAL A 40 -20.17 4.11 8.49
N ALA A 41 -18.93 4.41 8.10
CA ALA A 41 -18.26 3.75 6.97
C ALA A 41 -17.41 2.60 7.53
N ILE A 42 -17.69 1.37 7.11
CA ILE A 42 -17.03 0.16 7.61
C ILE A 42 -16.15 -0.42 6.51
N LYS A 43 -14.85 -0.40 6.72
CA LYS A 43 -13.85 -0.97 5.82
C LYS A 43 -13.45 -2.34 6.32
N VAL A 44 -13.79 -3.37 5.56
CA VAL A 44 -13.33 -4.75 5.81
C VAL A 44 -11.96 -4.90 5.19
N ILE A 45 -11.01 -5.32 6.01
CA ILE A 45 -9.62 -5.52 5.61
C ILE A 45 -9.46 -6.95 5.13
N ARG A 46 -8.79 -7.14 4.00
CA ARG A 46 -8.47 -8.47 3.47
C ARG A 46 -7.51 -9.19 4.40
N GLU A 47 -7.73 -10.47 4.63
CA GLU A 47 -6.93 -11.30 5.54
C GLU A 47 -5.47 -11.37 5.08
N GLU A 48 -5.22 -11.41 3.78
CA GLU A 48 -3.86 -11.46 3.19
C GLU A 48 -2.97 -10.28 3.62
N ILE A 49 -3.58 -9.14 4.00
CA ILE A 49 -2.84 -7.95 4.48
C ILE A 49 -2.34 -8.15 5.92
N VAL A 50 -3.00 -9.00 6.70
CA VAL A 50 -2.75 -9.21 8.13
C VAL A 50 -2.22 -10.60 8.48
N ASP A 51 -2.04 -11.48 7.50
CA ASP A 51 -1.60 -12.87 7.67
C ASP A 51 -0.20 -13.04 8.29
N HIS A 52 0.61 -11.99 8.31
CA HIS A 52 1.88 -12.02 9.02
C HIS A 52 1.71 -11.54 10.48
N PRO A 53 2.11 -12.33 11.49
CA PRO A 53 1.99 -11.96 12.90
C PRO A 53 2.57 -10.57 13.22
N GLY A 54 3.66 -10.18 12.55
CA GLY A 54 4.27 -8.86 12.69
C GLY A 54 3.46 -7.74 12.00
N ALA A 55 2.71 -8.03 10.94
CA ALA A 55 1.89 -7.06 10.22
C ALA A 55 0.64 -6.69 11.05
N LEU A 56 -0.05 -7.66 11.61
CA LEU A 56 -1.21 -7.44 12.47
C LEU A 56 -0.86 -6.64 13.72
N ALA A 57 0.28 -6.94 14.37
CA ALA A 57 0.73 -6.20 15.54
C ALA A 57 1.10 -4.73 15.22
N ARG A 58 1.66 -4.44 14.04
CA ARG A 58 1.89 -3.07 13.57
C ARG A 58 0.58 -2.37 13.25
N PHE A 59 -0.31 -3.06 12.54
CA PHE A 59 -1.63 -2.55 12.18
C PHE A 59 -2.45 -2.15 13.41
N ARG A 60 -2.48 -2.97 14.46
CA ARG A 60 -3.14 -2.66 15.74
C ARG A 60 -2.58 -1.38 16.35
N ARG A 61 -1.25 -1.22 16.40
CA ARG A 61 -0.61 0.00 16.95
C ARG A 61 -0.93 1.25 16.13
N GLU A 62 -0.95 1.15 14.82
CA GLU A 62 -1.33 2.28 13.95
C GLU A 62 -2.80 2.65 14.16
N VAL A 63 -3.70 1.67 14.27
CA VAL A 63 -5.13 1.89 14.56
C VAL A 63 -5.32 2.61 15.89
N GLU A 64 -4.62 2.19 16.96
CA GLU A 64 -4.69 2.87 18.26
C GLU A 64 -4.19 4.32 18.18
N THR A 65 -3.14 4.59 17.40
CA THR A 65 -2.65 5.95 17.19
C THR A 65 -3.67 6.81 16.43
N VAL A 66 -4.25 6.28 15.35
CA VAL A 66 -5.29 6.97 14.56
C VAL A 66 -6.56 7.19 15.37
N ARG A 67 -6.88 6.30 16.31
CA ARG A 67 -8.04 6.46 17.21
C ARG A 67 -7.95 7.73 18.07
N ALA A 68 -6.73 8.21 18.36
CA ALA A 68 -6.51 9.43 19.11
C ALA A 68 -6.65 10.72 18.27
N VAL A 69 -6.54 10.62 16.93
CA VAL A 69 -6.62 11.79 16.05
C VAL A 69 -7.99 12.44 16.13
N ARG A 70 -8.01 13.75 16.36
CA ARG A 70 -9.23 14.59 16.34
C ARG A 70 -8.95 15.83 15.51
N SER A 71 -9.73 16.02 14.46
CA SER A 71 -9.66 17.19 13.60
C SER A 71 -11.02 17.45 12.96
N ALA A 72 -11.30 18.72 12.69
CA ALA A 72 -12.49 19.11 11.94
C ALA A 72 -12.47 18.64 10.48
N TYR A 73 -11.29 18.28 9.97
CA TYR A 73 -11.07 17.91 8.57
C TYR A 73 -10.68 16.44 8.39
N THR A 74 -10.98 15.58 9.36
CA THR A 74 -10.72 14.15 9.27
C THR A 74 -11.89 13.33 9.78
N ALA A 75 -12.28 12.28 9.06
CA ALA A 75 -13.26 11.33 9.55
C ALA A 75 -12.68 10.53 10.74
N SER A 76 -13.30 10.65 11.91
CA SER A 76 -12.82 9.99 13.12
C SER A 76 -13.00 8.47 13.08
N LEU A 77 -12.01 7.72 13.55
CA LEU A 77 -12.18 6.29 13.83
C LEU A 77 -13.08 6.11 15.04
N ILE A 78 -14.17 5.34 14.86
CA ILE A 78 -15.20 5.08 15.88
C ILE A 78 -14.94 3.75 16.55
N ASP A 79 -14.66 2.69 15.75
CA ASP A 79 -14.57 1.32 16.24
C ASP A 79 -13.67 0.48 15.32
N ALA A 80 -13.17 -0.63 15.84
CA ALA A 80 -12.35 -1.56 15.08
C ALA A 80 -12.42 -2.97 15.68
N SER A 81 -12.38 -3.99 14.85
CA SER A 81 -12.20 -5.39 15.25
C SER A 81 -10.96 -5.96 14.59
N LEU A 82 -9.95 -6.23 15.40
CA LEU A 82 -8.62 -6.68 14.95
C LEU A 82 -8.14 -7.95 15.65
N ASP A 83 -9.04 -8.61 16.44
CA ASP A 83 -8.66 -9.80 17.22
C ASP A 83 -8.96 -11.09 16.49
N ALA A 84 -9.99 -11.07 15.63
CA ALA A 84 -10.41 -12.21 14.81
C ALA A 84 -10.99 -11.71 13.47
N ALA A 85 -10.90 -12.52 12.43
CA ALA A 85 -11.54 -12.25 11.15
C ALA A 85 -13.09 -12.29 11.28
N PRO A 86 -13.81 -11.47 10.49
CA PRO A 86 -13.28 -10.49 9.57
C PRO A 86 -12.70 -9.28 10.29
N TYR A 87 -11.51 -8.83 9.87
CA TYR A 87 -10.89 -7.60 10.39
C TYR A 87 -11.55 -6.38 9.76
N TRP A 88 -11.93 -5.39 10.57
CA TRP A 88 -12.60 -4.20 10.05
C TRP A 88 -12.33 -2.95 10.89
N LEU A 89 -12.49 -1.80 10.24
CA LEU A 89 -12.44 -0.46 10.83
C LEU A 89 -13.75 0.26 10.54
N ALA A 90 -14.34 0.90 11.53
CA ALA A 90 -15.50 1.76 11.39
C ALA A 90 -15.13 3.21 11.66
N THR A 91 -15.32 4.07 10.67
CA THR A 91 -15.11 5.52 10.75
C THR A 91 -16.43 6.26 10.69
N GLU A 92 -16.42 7.51 11.04
CA GLU A 92 -17.53 8.42 10.82
C GLU A 92 -17.92 8.41 9.33
N TYR A 93 -19.23 8.29 9.06
CA TYR A 93 -19.73 8.45 7.69
C TYR A 93 -19.86 9.94 7.38
N VAL A 94 -19.08 10.40 6.42
CA VAL A 94 -19.12 11.78 5.92
C VAL A 94 -20.02 11.84 4.70
N SER A 95 -21.05 12.67 4.76
CA SER A 95 -21.96 12.89 3.61
C SER A 95 -21.37 13.94 2.69
N GLY A 96 -21.18 13.58 1.42
CA GLY A 96 -20.64 14.45 0.39
C GLY A 96 -20.10 13.67 -0.81
N PRO A 97 -19.88 14.31 -1.95
CA PRO A 97 -19.12 13.72 -3.04
C PRO A 97 -17.64 13.65 -2.69
N THR A 98 -16.91 12.70 -3.27
CA THR A 98 -15.45 12.78 -3.25
C THR A 98 -15.00 13.94 -4.14
N LEU A 99 -13.82 14.51 -3.87
CA LEU A 99 -13.21 15.57 -4.69
C LEU A 99 -13.06 15.11 -6.15
N SER A 100 -12.74 13.82 -6.38
CA SER A 100 -12.73 13.23 -7.73
C SER A 100 -14.08 13.33 -8.42
N LYS A 101 -15.15 12.84 -7.78
CA LYS A 101 -16.51 12.90 -8.34
C LYS A 101 -16.98 14.34 -8.57
N ALA A 102 -16.63 15.26 -7.67
CA ALA A 102 -16.98 16.67 -7.80
C ALA A 102 -16.29 17.31 -9.02
N ALA A 103 -14.99 17.06 -9.20
CA ALA A 103 -14.23 17.53 -10.35
C ALA A 103 -14.70 16.89 -11.68
N GLU A 104 -15.05 15.61 -11.67
CA GLU A 104 -15.61 14.91 -12.84
C GLU A 104 -16.99 15.47 -13.23
N ALA A 105 -17.84 15.81 -12.26
CA ALA A 105 -19.20 16.27 -12.51
C ALA A 105 -19.30 17.76 -12.88
N ARG A 106 -18.40 18.60 -12.36
CA ARG A 106 -18.47 20.07 -12.50
C ARG A 106 -17.26 20.69 -13.17
N GLY A 107 -16.24 19.91 -13.49
CA GLY A 107 -14.96 20.39 -14.01
C GLY A 107 -14.01 20.87 -12.91
N PRO A 108 -12.90 21.53 -13.29
CA PRO A 108 -11.90 22.06 -12.37
C PRO A 108 -12.48 23.05 -11.36
N LEU A 109 -11.97 23.04 -10.15
CA LEU A 109 -12.35 24.00 -9.11
C LEU A 109 -11.78 25.39 -9.43
N PRO A 110 -12.56 26.47 -9.27
CA PRO A 110 -12.04 27.82 -9.33
C PRO A 110 -10.92 28.07 -8.32
N ALA A 111 -10.00 28.98 -8.63
CA ALA A 111 -8.79 29.19 -7.82
C ALA A 111 -9.09 29.51 -6.35
N GLU A 112 -10.10 30.33 -6.05
CA GLU A 112 -10.47 30.68 -4.67
C GLU A 112 -11.00 29.46 -3.91
N THR A 113 -11.95 28.70 -4.50
CA THR A 113 -12.47 27.46 -3.92
C THR A 113 -11.32 26.45 -3.69
N CYS A 114 -10.41 26.35 -4.67
CA CYS A 114 -9.25 25.47 -4.60
C CYS A 114 -8.33 25.86 -3.43
N ARG A 115 -8.03 27.16 -3.23
CA ARG A 115 -7.23 27.65 -2.08
C ARG A 115 -7.88 27.32 -0.74
N GLY A 116 -9.21 27.52 -0.62
CA GLY A 116 -9.93 27.18 0.59
C GLY A 116 -9.88 25.69 0.93
N VAL A 117 -10.09 24.82 -0.08
CA VAL A 117 -9.97 23.36 0.07
C VAL A 117 -8.53 22.98 0.43
N PHE A 118 -7.52 23.58 -0.23
CA PHE A 118 -6.12 23.31 0.00
C PHE A 118 -5.71 23.65 1.45
N ALA A 119 -6.09 24.84 1.95
CA ALA A 119 -5.81 25.27 3.32
C ALA A 119 -6.44 24.32 4.34
N ALA A 120 -7.73 24.00 4.18
CA ALA A 120 -8.44 23.11 5.10
C ALA A 120 -7.83 21.69 5.15
N LEU A 121 -7.42 21.14 3.99
CA LEU A 121 -6.73 19.85 3.94
C LEU A 121 -5.33 19.91 4.59
N ALA A 122 -4.61 21.02 4.40
CA ALA A 122 -3.31 21.23 5.06
C ALA A 122 -3.47 21.31 6.60
N GLU A 123 -4.51 21.99 7.11
CA GLU A 123 -4.85 21.98 8.54
C GLU A 123 -5.19 20.58 9.04
N GLY A 124 -5.98 19.82 8.26
CA GLY A 124 -6.31 18.43 8.57
C GLY A 124 -5.07 17.54 8.68
N LEU A 125 -4.16 17.64 7.71
CA LEU A 125 -2.88 16.91 7.75
C LEU A 125 -1.98 17.36 8.90
N ALA A 126 -1.91 18.66 9.21
CA ALA A 126 -1.14 19.15 10.34
C ALA A 126 -1.64 18.57 11.67
N ALA A 127 -2.96 18.47 11.84
CA ALA A 127 -3.55 17.82 13.00
C ALA A 127 -3.19 16.33 13.08
N VAL A 128 -3.19 15.61 11.95
CA VAL A 128 -2.78 14.18 11.88
C VAL A 128 -1.31 14.02 12.24
N HIS A 129 -0.45 14.85 11.65
CA HIS A 129 1.01 14.81 11.89
C HIS A 129 1.38 15.13 13.35
N ALA A 130 0.61 15.97 14.04
CA ALA A 130 0.81 16.26 15.46
C ALA A 130 0.68 15.02 16.36
N TYR A 131 -0.03 13.98 15.93
CA TYR A 131 -0.10 12.67 16.59
C TYR A 131 0.97 11.68 16.12
N GLY A 132 1.93 12.11 15.30
CA GLY A 132 2.95 11.24 14.73
C GLY A 132 2.43 10.28 13.64
N VAL A 133 1.23 10.57 13.10
CA VAL A 133 0.60 9.78 12.03
C VAL A 133 0.82 10.47 10.69
N THR A 134 1.07 9.70 9.64
CA THR A 134 1.05 10.14 8.24
C THR A 134 -0.17 9.54 7.53
N HIS A 135 -0.76 10.27 6.57
CA HIS A 135 -1.96 9.80 5.85
C HIS A 135 -1.64 8.69 4.85
N ARG A 136 -0.52 8.78 4.14
CA ARG A 136 0.05 7.77 3.21
C ARG A 136 -0.76 7.45 1.95
N ASP A 137 -2.01 7.86 1.84
CA ASP A 137 -2.88 7.63 0.67
C ASP A 137 -3.76 8.83 0.34
N LEU A 138 -3.23 10.05 0.49
CA LEU A 138 -3.97 11.24 0.09
C LEU A 138 -4.10 11.30 -1.44
N LYS A 139 -5.34 11.43 -1.90
CA LYS A 139 -5.74 11.54 -3.30
C LYS A 139 -7.17 12.05 -3.40
N PRO A 140 -7.64 12.50 -4.57
CA PRO A 140 -8.99 13.06 -4.72
C PRO A 140 -10.14 12.13 -4.30
N GLN A 141 -9.95 10.81 -4.38
CA GLN A 141 -10.93 9.81 -3.96
C GLN A 141 -11.06 9.72 -2.43
N ASN A 142 -10.00 10.12 -1.69
CA ASN A 142 -9.95 10.07 -0.23
C ASN A 142 -10.20 11.43 0.44
N VAL A 143 -10.78 12.37 -0.31
CA VAL A 143 -11.26 13.68 0.18
C VAL A 143 -12.75 13.76 -0.10
N ILE A 144 -13.58 13.94 0.93
CA ILE A 144 -15.01 14.18 0.80
C ILE A 144 -15.30 15.66 1.01
N LEU A 145 -16.04 16.27 0.09
CA LEU A 145 -16.51 17.65 0.22
C LEU A 145 -17.83 17.64 1.01
N SER A 146 -17.77 17.96 2.30
CA SER A 146 -18.92 17.99 3.19
C SER A 146 -19.37 19.42 3.49
N ALA A 147 -20.58 19.57 4.03
CA ALA A 147 -21.10 20.89 4.45
C ALA A 147 -20.25 21.55 5.55
N GLN A 148 -19.45 20.78 6.30
CA GLN A 148 -18.54 21.29 7.34
C GLN A 148 -17.12 21.56 6.82
N GLY A 149 -16.88 21.42 5.52
CA GLY A 149 -15.58 21.52 4.87
C GLY A 149 -15.08 20.18 4.32
N PRO A 150 -13.93 20.18 3.62
CA PRO A 150 -13.36 18.96 3.08
C PRO A 150 -12.88 18.04 4.23
N GLN A 151 -13.11 16.74 4.07
CA GLN A 151 -12.79 15.73 5.07
C GLN A 151 -11.84 14.69 4.47
N LEU A 152 -10.71 14.47 5.14
CA LEU A 152 -9.80 13.37 4.85
C LEU A 152 -10.41 12.07 5.35
N ILE A 153 -10.45 11.07 4.48
CA ILE A 153 -10.89 9.72 4.81
C ILE A 153 -9.81 8.71 4.46
N ASP A 154 -9.96 7.50 4.99
CA ASP A 154 -9.10 6.35 4.63
C ASP A 154 -7.60 6.58 4.86
N PHE A 155 -7.21 6.83 6.13
CA PHE A 155 -5.80 6.76 6.50
C PHE A 155 -5.17 5.46 6.01
N GLY A 156 -4.01 5.54 5.38
CA GLY A 156 -3.32 4.38 4.81
C GLY A 156 -2.73 3.42 5.86
N ILE A 157 -3.47 3.17 6.96
CA ILE A 157 -3.07 2.31 8.09
C ILE A 157 -2.67 0.92 7.59
N ALA A 158 -3.46 0.33 6.70
CA ALA A 158 -3.17 -0.99 6.15
C ALA A 158 -1.90 -1.02 5.26
N ARG A 159 -1.44 0.13 4.76
CA ARG A 159 -0.19 0.22 3.97
C ARG A 159 1.05 0.12 4.83
N GLY A 160 1.04 0.68 6.04
CA GLY A 160 2.17 0.57 6.98
C GLY A 160 2.39 -0.86 7.49
N ALA A 161 1.31 -1.61 7.71
CA ALA A 161 1.38 -2.98 8.21
C ALA A 161 1.74 -4.01 7.12
N GLY A 162 1.26 -3.79 5.89
CA GLY A 162 1.40 -4.72 4.76
C GLY A 162 2.44 -4.30 3.72
N GLN A 163 3.30 -3.31 3.99
CA GLN A 163 4.26 -2.82 2.99
C GLN A 163 5.18 -3.90 2.44
N THR A 164 5.55 -4.88 3.23
CA THR A 164 6.26 -6.08 2.76
C THR A 164 5.34 -7.04 1.99
N ALA A 165 4.12 -7.25 2.45
CA ALA A 165 3.18 -8.18 1.82
C ALA A 165 2.53 -7.60 0.54
N LEU A 166 2.20 -6.31 0.51
CA LEU A 166 1.61 -5.65 -0.67
C LEU A 166 2.64 -5.41 -1.79
N THR A 167 3.89 -5.14 -1.46
CA THR A 167 5.00 -5.10 -2.43
C THR A 167 5.39 -6.50 -2.88
N GLU A 168 5.29 -7.51 -2.03
CA GLU A 168 5.47 -8.92 -2.39
C GLU A 168 4.35 -9.42 -3.30
N LEU A 169 3.14 -8.85 -3.22
CA LEU A 169 2.00 -9.14 -4.11
C LEU A 169 2.02 -8.29 -5.41
N GLY A 170 3.09 -7.51 -5.67
CA GLY A 170 3.23 -6.69 -6.88
C GLY A 170 2.31 -5.48 -6.96
N TYR A 171 1.62 -5.11 -5.89
CA TYR A 171 0.94 -3.83 -5.82
C TYR A 171 1.99 -2.75 -5.58
N ALA A 172 2.23 -1.89 -6.59
CA ALA A 172 3.05 -0.70 -6.42
C ALA A 172 2.58 0.06 -5.18
N SER A 173 3.51 0.38 -4.29
CA SER A 173 3.19 1.12 -3.06
C SER A 173 2.63 2.50 -3.43
N GLY A 174 1.31 2.66 -3.38
CA GLY A 174 0.67 3.96 -3.60
C GLY A 174 -0.25 4.04 -4.82
N THR A 175 -0.85 5.22 -4.99
CA THR A 175 -1.68 5.55 -6.15
C THR A 175 -0.81 6.32 -7.15
N PRO A 176 -0.63 5.81 -8.40
CA PRO A 176 0.21 6.48 -9.39
C PRO A 176 -0.15 7.95 -9.57
N GLY A 177 0.85 8.81 -9.60
CA GLY A 177 0.70 10.26 -9.72
C GLY A 177 0.41 11.03 -8.42
N PHE A 178 0.11 10.32 -7.30
CA PHE A 178 -0.11 10.94 -5.98
C PHE A 178 0.91 10.46 -4.93
N THR A 179 1.78 9.54 -5.28
CA THR A 179 2.81 8.98 -4.41
C THR A 179 4.12 9.72 -4.60
N ALA A 180 4.73 10.14 -3.49
CA ALA A 180 5.96 10.91 -3.49
C ALA A 180 7.18 10.10 -4.00
N PRO A 181 8.18 10.76 -4.63
CA PRO A 181 9.38 10.10 -5.15
C PRO A 181 10.11 9.22 -4.13
N GLU A 182 10.31 9.70 -2.91
CA GLU A 182 11.00 8.96 -1.84
C GLU A 182 10.24 7.70 -1.41
N VAL A 183 8.90 7.72 -1.52
CA VAL A 183 8.08 6.53 -1.25
C VAL A 183 8.22 5.51 -2.38
N LEU A 184 8.20 5.97 -3.64
CA LEU A 184 8.35 5.11 -4.82
C LEU A 184 9.74 4.47 -4.90
N LEU A 185 10.80 5.25 -4.62
CA LEU A 185 12.19 4.83 -4.81
C LEU A 185 12.76 4.07 -3.60
N ARG A 186 12.40 4.49 -2.37
CA ARG A 186 13.04 4.02 -1.14
C ARG A 186 12.08 3.50 -0.10
N ASN A 187 10.75 3.54 -0.39
CA ASN A 187 9.70 3.19 0.55
C ASN A 187 9.75 4.01 1.87
N GLU A 188 10.24 5.24 1.79
CA GLU A 188 10.36 6.16 2.92
C GLU A 188 9.06 6.95 3.08
N THR A 189 8.32 6.68 4.15
CA THR A 189 7.10 7.41 4.48
C THR A 189 7.38 8.42 5.58
N ALA A 190 7.25 9.71 5.25
CA ALA A 190 7.44 10.82 6.17
C ALA A 190 6.32 11.87 5.96
N PRO A 191 6.11 12.81 6.88
CA PRO A 191 5.14 13.91 6.71
C PRO A 191 5.28 14.66 5.39
N ALA A 192 6.50 14.82 4.86
CA ALA A 192 6.76 15.47 3.57
C ALA A 192 6.12 14.70 2.39
N ALA A 193 5.92 13.39 2.48
CA ALA A 193 5.24 12.60 1.45
C ALA A 193 3.75 12.97 1.34
N ASP A 194 3.08 13.29 2.46
CA ASP A 194 1.70 13.77 2.46
C ASP A 194 1.60 15.18 1.85
N VAL A 195 2.63 16.03 2.02
CA VAL A 195 2.69 17.35 1.37
C VAL A 195 2.76 17.21 -0.15
N PHE A 196 3.56 16.25 -0.66
CA PHE A 196 3.58 15.93 -2.09
C PHE A 196 2.20 15.48 -2.59
N ALA A 197 1.58 14.53 -1.89
CA ALA A 197 0.27 14.01 -2.23
C ALA A 197 -0.82 15.09 -2.19
N LEU A 198 -0.73 16.03 -1.24
CA LEU A 198 -1.59 17.19 -1.14
C LEU A 198 -1.43 18.10 -2.37
N GLY A 199 -0.20 18.46 -2.77
CA GLY A 199 0.06 19.24 -3.98
C GLY A 199 -0.46 18.58 -5.24
N ALA A 200 -0.23 17.28 -5.41
CA ALA A 200 -0.73 16.49 -6.55
C ALA A 200 -2.28 16.43 -6.56
N THR A 201 -2.90 16.28 -5.39
CA THR A 201 -4.37 16.29 -5.24
C THR A 201 -4.95 17.64 -5.64
N MET A 202 -4.30 18.73 -5.27
CA MET A 202 -4.75 20.09 -5.62
C MET A 202 -4.50 20.43 -7.08
N ALA A 203 -3.42 19.93 -7.69
CA ALA A 203 -3.23 20.03 -9.13
C ALA A 203 -4.39 19.37 -9.90
N TYR A 204 -4.77 18.16 -9.50
CA TYR A 204 -5.95 17.49 -10.07
C TYR A 204 -7.22 18.30 -9.88
N ALA A 205 -7.48 18.79 -8.66
CA ALA A 205 -8.68 19.57 -8.37
C ALA A 205 -8.77 20.85 -9.21
N ALA A 206 -7.65 21.55 -9.40
CA ALA A 206 -7.58 22.82 -10.09
C ALA A 206 -7.53 22.68 -11.63
N THR A 207 -7.00 21.56 -12.16
CA THR A 207 -6.87 21.35 -13.62
C THR A 207 -7.94 20.40 -14.18
N GLY A 208 -8.55 19.55 -13.37
CA GLY A 208 -9.38 18.42 -13.80
C GLY A 208 -8.60 17.31 -14.50
N ARG A 209 -7.27 17.38 -14.52
CA ARG A 209 -6.39 16.44 -15.23
C ARG A 209 -5.49 15.68 -14.24
N PRO A 210 -5.10 14.41 -14.54
CA PRO A 210 -4.10 13.71 -13.75
C PRO A 210 -2.79 14.50 -13.68
N PRO A 211 -2.22 14.70 -12.47
CA PRO A 211 -1.13 15.65 -12.24
C PRO A 211 0.18 15.31 -12.97
N PHE A 212 0.39 14.04 -13.29
CA PHE A 212 1.52 13.52 -14.07
C PHE A 212 1.06 12.77 -15.33
N GLY A 213 -0.08 13.18 -15.90
CA GLY A 213 -0.65 12.63 -17.13
C GLY A 213 -1.25 11.25 -17.00
N HIS A 214 -1.69 10.72 -18.14
CA HIS A 214 -2.34 9.41 -18.26
C HIS A 214 -1.34 8.34 -18.67
N GLY A 215 -1.74 7.07 -18.51
CA GLY A 215 -1.01 5.90 -18.98
C GLY A 215 -0.85 4.81 -17.92
N GLU A 216 0.05 3.88 -18.18
CA GLU A 216 0.41 2.78 -17.30
C GLU A 216 0.96 3.30 -15.95
N ALA A 217 0.70 2.54 -14.88
CA ALA A 217 1.09 2.91 -13.52
C ALA A 217 2.60 3.20 -13.38
N ALA A 218 3.44 2.40 -14.04
CA ALA A 218 4.89 2.57 -14.04
C ALA A 218 5.32 3.88 -14.71
N GLY A 219 4.76 4.20 -15.90
CA GLY A 219 5.05 5.44 -16.61
C GLY A 219 4.59 6.69 -15.85
N VAL A 220 3.40 6.64 -15.20
CA VAL A 220 2.93 7.74 -14.35
C VAL A 220 3.83 7.90 -13.12
N SER A 221 4.26 6.81 -12.50
CA SER A 221 5.19 6.83 -11.36
C SER A 221 6.56 7.37 -11.77
N TYR A 222 7.08 6.98 -12.95
CA TYR A 222 8.32 7.54 -13.51
C TYR A 222 8.23 9.06 -13.65
N ARG A 223 7.13 9.57 -14.25
CA ARG A 223 6.93 11.01 -14.39
C ARG A 223 6.81 11.72 -13.04
N ALA A 224 6.14 11.12 -12.06
CA ALA A 224 6.08 11.67 -10.69
C ALA A 224 7.48 11.84 -10.06
N VAL A 225 8.43 10.97 -10.40
CA VAL A 225 9.83 11.05 -9.93
C VAL A 225 10.65 12.06 -10.74
N HIS A 226 10.50 12.10 -12.08
CA HIS A 226 11.46 12.76 -12.97
C HIS A 226 10.93 13.99 -13.69
N GLU A 227 9.61 14.15 -13.84
CA GLU A 227 9.02 15.23 -14.64
C GLU A 227 8.27 16.24 -13.76
N ASP A 228 8.03 17.42 -14.32
CA ASP A 228 7.28 18.48 -13.66
C ASP A 228 5.77 18.15 -13.65
N ILE A 229 5.10 18.67 -12.62
CA ILE A 229 3.64 18.53 -12.49
C ILE A 229 2.91 19.42 -13.51
N ASP A 230 1.79 18.92 -14.06
CA ASP A 230 0.92 19.72 -14.93
C ASP A 230 0.10 20.73 -14.10
N VAL A 231 0.46 21.99 -14.24
CA VAL A 231 -0.23 23.16 -13.69
C VAL A 231 -0.55 24.19 -14.77
N ALA A 232 -0.61 23.76 -16.03
CA ALA A 232 -0.90 24.65 -17.15
C ALA A 232 -2.30 25.26 -17.03
N GLY A 233 -2.39 26.59 -17.18
CA GLY A 233 -3.64 27.34 -17.11
C GLY A 233 -4.09 27.72 -15.71
N LEU A 234 -3.34 27.38 -14.65
CA LEU A 234 -3.66 27.78 -13.29
C LEU A 234 -3.25 29.21 -12.98
N ASP A 235 -3.91 29.78 -11.96
CA ASP A 235 -3.44 31.03 -11.34
C ASP A 235 -1.97 30.89 -10.93
N PRO A 236 -1.11 31.90 -11.24
CA PRO A 236 0.32 31.80 -11.00
C PRO A 236 0.72 31.50 -9.56
N HIS A 237 0.04 32.08 -8.57
CA HIS A 237 0.35 31.86 -7.15
C HIS A 237 -0.05 30.45 -6.71
N LEU A 238 -1.22 29.95 -7.18
CA LEU A 238 -1.66 28.58 -6.91
C LEU A 238 -0.72 27.57 -7.58
N ALA A 239 -0.32 27.82 -8.83
CA ALA A 239 0.62 26.97 -9.56
C ALA A 239 1.99 26.90 -8.86
N GLU A 240 2.50 28.03 -8.37
CA GLU A 240 3.76 28.08 -7.61
C GLU A 240 3.68 27.29 -6.31
N LEU A 241 2.59 27.44 -5.54
CA LEU A 241 2.39 26.68 -4.31
C LEU A 241 2.32 25.17 -4.57
N ILE A 242 1.58 24.75 -5.60
CA ILE A 242 1.48 23.36 -6.02
C ILE A 242 2.86 22.81 -6.39
N ARG A 243 3.65 23.51 -7.21
CA ARG A 243 5.01 23.10 -7.57
C ARG A 243 5.92 22.96 -6.35
N ALA A 244 5.82 23.89 -5.39
CA ALA A 244 6.59 23.82 -4.16
C ALA A 244 6.23 22.58 -3.34
N CYS A 245 4.95 22.24 -3.23
CA CYS A 245 4.50 21.03 -2.51
C CYS A 245 5.00 19.73 -3.16
N VAL A 246 5.12 19.69 -4.50
CA VAL A 246 5.56 18.49 -5.23
C VAL A 246 7.05 18.52 -5.60
N ALA A 247 7.85 19.35 -4.94
CA ALA A 247 9.30 19.32 -5.10
C ALA A 247 9.84 17.90 -4.92
N LYS A 248 10.77 17.50 -5.79
CA LYS A 248 11.29 16.10 -5.77
C LYS A 248 12.09 15.82 -4.51
N ASP A 249 12.85 16.80 -4.01
CA ASP A 249 13.50 16.75 -2.70
C ASP A 249 12.45 17.00 -1.60
N PRO A 250 12.23 16.03 -0.68
CA PRO A 250 11.32 16.22 0.44
C PRO A 250 11.66 17.42 1.32
N GLY A 251 12.95 17.75 1.46
CA GLY A 251 13.42 18.88 2.27
C GLY A 251 13.13 20.25 1.67
N ALA A 252 12.84 20.33 0.36
CA ALA A 252 12.48 21.56 -0.32
C ALA A 252 10.97 21.87 -0.29
N ARG A 253 10.15 20.95 0.24
CA ARG A 253 8.69 21.15 0.34
C ARG A 253 8.33 22.05 1.51
N PRO A 254 7.31 22.93 1.39
CA PRO A 254 6.87 23.78 2.47
C PRO A 254 6.26 22.95 3.61
N GLY A 255 6.37 23.44 4.84
CA GLY A 255 5.60 22.92 5.97
C GLY A 255 4.11 23.19 5.81
N LEU A 256 3.23 22.35 6.41
CA LEU A 256 1.78 22.48 6.24
C LEU A 256 1.24 23.84 6.71
N GLN A 257 1.81 24.45 7.76
CA GLN A 257 1.42 25.79 8.19
C GLN A 257 1.81 26.87 7.16
N GLU A 258 2.93 26.72 6.50
CA GLU A 258 3.33 27.58 5.39
C GLU A 258 2.38 27.41 4.20
N VAL A 259 1.96 26.16 3.88
CA VAL A 259 0.95 25.90 2.86
C VAL A 259 -0.34 26.66 3.16
N VAL A 260 -0.85 26.57 4.40
CA VAL A 260 -2.05 27.31 4.84
C VAL A 260 -1.86 28.83 4.62
N ALA A 261 -0.74 29.39 5.08
CA ALA A 261 -0.46 30.81 4.94
C ALA A 261 -0.39 31.25 3.46
N ARG A 262 0.27 30.45 2.61
CA ARG A 262 0.41 30.74 1.15
C ARG A 262 -0.89 30.57 0.38
N CYS A 263 -1.87 29.79 0.87
CA CYS A 263 -3.21 29.73 0.29
C CYS A 263 -3.91 31.09 0.31
N SER A 264 -3.57 31.99 1.25
CA SER A 264 -4.12 33.34 1.34
C SER A 264 -5.64 33.38 1.23
N VAL A 265 -6.32 32.51 1.98
CA VAL A 265 -7.80 32.36 2.00
C VAL A 265 -8.42 33.67 2.49
N ARG A 266 -9.42 34.21 1.75
CA ARG A 266 -10.06 35.50 2.02
C ARG A 266 -11.45 35.36 2.63
N SER A 267 -12.12 34.23 2.37
CA SER A 267 -13.47 33.93 2.86
C SER A 267 -13.59 32.49 3.30
N ALA A 268 -14.51 32.21 4.20
CA ALA A 268 -14.75 30.84 4.65
C ALA A 268 -15.33 29.98 3.51
N LEU A 269 -14.92 28.72 3.41
CA LEU A 269 -15.49 27.78 2.43
C LEU A 269 -17.01 27.63 2.52
N ALA A 270 -17.57 27.77 3.72
CA ALA A 270 -19.02 27.73 3.93
C ALA A 270 -19.78 28.89 3.23
N GLU A 271 -19.08 29.98 2.92
CA GLU A 271 -19.62 31.16 2.23
C GLU A 271 -19.38 31.09 0.71
N ASP A 272 -18.59 30.12 0.24
CA ASP A 272 -18.30 29.95 -1.20
C ASP A 272 -19.47 29.23 -1.90
N PRO A 273 -20.20 29.93 -2.82
CA PRO A 273 -21.32 29.34 -3.54
C PRO A 273 -20.90 28.17 -4.45
N THR A 274 -19.65 28.19 -4.95
CA THR A 274 -19.11 27.07 -5.74
C THR A 274 -18.94 25.84 -4.87
N TYR A 275 -18.33 26.00 -3.68
CA TYR A 275 -18.20 24.91 -2.73
C TYR A 275 -19.55 24.34 -2.32
N ALA A 276 -20.53 25.19 -2.01
CA ALA A 276 -21.89 24.77 -1.67
C ALA A 276 -22.55 23.96 -2.82
N ALA A 277 -22.34 24.39 -4.08
CA ALA A 277 -22.84 23.67 -5.26
C ALA A 277 -22.16 22.30 -5.45
N LEU A 278 -20.89 22.16 -5.08
CA LEU A 278 -20.18 20.86 -5.08
C LEU A 278 -20.72 19.94 -3.98
N VAL A 279 -20.93 20.45 -2.77
CA VAL A 279 -21.51 19.69 -1.64
C VAL A 279 -22.91 19.18 -2.00
N ALA A 280 -23.72 19.98 -2.72
CA ALA A 280 -25.06 19.59 -3.17
C ALA A 280 -25.09 18.40 -4.14
N LEU A 281 -23.95 17.93 -4.67
CA LEU A 281 -23.84 16.69 -5.43
C LEU A 281 -23.91 15.43 -4.54
N ALA A 282 -23.99 15.59 -3.21
CA ALA A 282 -24.10 14.47 -2.28
C ALA A 282 -25.33 13.61 -2.60
N GLU A 283 -25.12 12.32 -2.72
CA GLU A 283 -26.23 11.36 -2.75
C GLU A 283 -26.95 11.36 -1.39
N PRO A 284 -28.29 11.40 -1.36
CA PRO A 284 -29.01 11.33 -0.09
C PRO A 284 -28.68 10.03 0.65
N ALA A 285 -28.42 10.14 1.96
CA ALA A 285 -28.23 8.95 2.79
C ALA A 285 -29.44 8.03 2.72
N PRO A 286 -29.28 6.71 2.65
CA PRO A 286 -30.39 5.77 2.59
C PRO A 286 -31.31 5.98 3.79
N ARG A 287 -32.58 6.21 3.53
CA ARG A 287 -33.61 6.15 4.57
C ARG A 287 -33.70 4.71 5.06
N ALA A 288 -33.92 4.54 6.37
CA ALA A 288 -34.26 3.22 6.89
C ALA A 288 -35.41 2.66 6.06
N PRO A 289 -35.42 1.36 5.68
CA PRO A 289 -36.63 0.74 5.23
C PRO A 289 -37.69 1.06 6.28
N THR A 290 -38.72 1.78 5.91
CA THR A 290 -39.92 1.93 6.72
C THR A 290 -40.35 0.50 7.01
N ALA A 291 -40.42 0.08 8.27
CA ALA A 291 -41.00 -1.20 8.61
C ALA A 291 -42.29 -1.35 7.82
N PRO A 292 -42.59 -2.50 7.21
CA PRO A 292 -43.87 -2.72 6.55
C PRO A 292 -44.93 -2.24 7.53
N GLY A 293 -45.73 -1.26 7.12
CA GLY A 293 -46.75 -0.67 8.01
C GLY A 293 -47.49 -1.79 8.69
N THR A 294 -47.55 -1.75 10.01
CA THR A 294 -48.41 -2.64 10.79
C THR A 294 -49.75 -2.65 10.05
N PRO A 295 -50.26 -3.82 9.64
CA PRO A 295 -51.54 -3.85 8.94
C PRO A 295 -52.54 -3.08 9.81
N THR A 296 -53.11 -2.05 9.27
CA THR A 296 -54.18 -1.29 9.92
C THR A 296 -55.24 -2.29 10.24
N ALA A 297 -55.46 -2.58 11.53
CA ALA A 297 -56.55 -3.40 11.95
C ALA A 297 -57.83 -2.87 11.30
N PRO A 298 -58.71 -3.75 10.78
CA PRO A 298 -59.96 -3.32 10.19
C PRO A 298 -60.68 -2.43 11.20
N GLY A 299 -61.08 -1.23 10.75
CA GLY A 299 -61.74 -0.24 11.59
C GLY A 299 -62.96 -0.81 12.25
N PHE A 300 -62.93 -0.84 13.57
CA PHE A 300 -64.16 -1.02 14.36
C PHE A 300 -64.99 0.24 14.14
N GLY A 301 -66.26 0.05 13.77
CA GLY A 301 -67.24 1.12 13.64
C GLY A 301 -67.40 1.92 14.95
N PRO A 302 -68.10 3.06 14.93
CA PRO A 302 -68.23 3.94 16.07
C PRO A 302 -68.79 3.19 17.29
N ALA A 303 -67.98 3.14 18.36
CA ALA A 303 -68.33 2.55 19.63
C ALA A 303 -69.47 3.39 20.25
N GLU A 304 -70.56 2.72 20.65
CA GLU A 304 -71.59 3.31 21.48
C GLU A 304 -71.04 3.71 22.86
N PRO A 305 -71.54 4.77 23.50
CA PRO A 305 -71.03 5.24 24.78
C PRO A 305 -71.28 4.27 25.91
N PHE A 306 -70.24 3.64 26.44
CA PHE A 306 -70.30 2.86 27.65
C PHE A 306 -70.53 3.76 28.86
N THR A 307 -71.65 3.56 29.58
CA THR A 307 -71.91 4.13 30.90
C THR A 307 -70.89 3.57 31.91
N GLN A 308 -70.12 4.50 32.50
CA GLN A 308 -69.17 4.18 33.56
C GLN A 308 -69.92 3.78 34.83
N THR A 309 -69.74 2.53 35.23
CA THR A 309 -70.06 2.07 36.60
C THR A 309 -68.76 1.57 37.25
N GLY A 310 -68.30 2.31 38.23
CA GLY A 310 -67.50 1.86 39.34
C GLY A 310 -66.05 1.40 39.07
N LEU A 311 -65.12 2.35 38.91
CA LEU A 311 -63.70 2.10 39.15
C LEU A 311 -63.37 2.38 40.61
N PRO A 312 -62.57 1.52 41.30
CA PRO A 312 -62.05 1.86 42.62
C PRO A 312 -61.06 3.02 42.53
N PRO A 313 -60.94 3.83 43.62
CA PRO A 313 -60.08 5.01 43.60
C PRO A 313 -58.64 4.65 43.40
N ALA A 314 -57.93 5.40 42.55
CA ALA A 314 -56.51 5.28 42.29
C ALA A 314 -55.69 5.58 43.56
N PRO A 315 -54.55 4.90 43.78
CA PRO A 315 -53.67 5.22 44.87
C PRO A 315 -53.07 6.63 44.68
N PRO A 316 -52.78 7.35 45.77
CA PRO A 316 -52.21 8.71 45.70
C PRO A 316 -50.83 8.70 45.06
N PRO A 317 -50.48 9.78 44.31
CA PRO A 317 -49.16 9.92 43.70
C PRO A 317 -48.07 9.93 44.76
N PRO A 318 -46.88 9.32 44.50
CA PRO A 318 -45.76 9.39 45.42
C PRO A 318 -45.30 10.85 45.54
N GLY A 319 -45.07 11.28 46.77
CA GLY A 319 -44.61 12.61 47.14
C GLY A 319 -43.24 12.93 46.50
N PRO A 320 -42.90 14.23 46.38
CA PRO A 320 -41.65 14.64 45.76
C PRO A 320 -40.46 14.09 46.56
N TYR A 321 -39.61 13.32 45.86
CA TYR A 321 -38.35 12.88 46.44
C TYR A 321 -37.49 14.11 46.71
N ALA A 322 -37.12 14.32 48.01
CA ALA A 322 -36.16 15.31 48.40
C ALA A 322 -34.79 14.99 47.79
N TYR A 323 -34.33 15.85 46.91
CA TYR A 323 -32.97 15.78 46.38
C TYR A 323 -31.99 16.07 47.54
N THR A 324 -31.23 15.08 47.96
CA THR A 324 -30.06 15.29 48.81
C THR A 324 -28.90 15.70 47.89
N PRO A 325 -28.34 16.91 47.97
CA PRO A 325 -27.19 17.29 47.16
C PRO A 325 -25.99 16.45 47.55
N THR A 326 -25.40 15.76 46.59
CA THR A 326 -24.12 15.05 46.77
C THR A 326 -23.05 16.11 47.05
N GLN A 327 -22.54 16.18 48.26
CA GLN A 327 -21.39 17.03 48.59
C GLN A 327 -20.17 16.51 47.84
N LEU A 328 -19.62 17.36 46.97
CA LEU A 328 -18.29 17.17 46.40
C LEU A 328 -17.27 17.24 47.54
N SER A 329 -16.70 16.09 47.90
CA SER A 329 -15.55 16.04 48.79
C SER A 329 -14.36 16.75 48.13
N ALA A 330 -13.84 17.78 48.81
CA ALA A 330 -12.61 18.42 48.40
C ALA A 330 -11.44 17.43 48.35
N PRO A 331 -10.47 17.60 47.40
CA PRO A 331 -9.30 16.74 47.34
C PRO A 331 -8.49 16.87 48.64
N GLY A 332 -8.27 15.75 49.31
CA GLY A 332 -7.42 15.67 50.49
C GLY A 332 -5.97 16.06 50.18
N ALA A 333 -5.36 16.81 51.07
CA ALA A 333 -3.96 17.20 50.99
C ALA A 333 -3.03 15.98 50.85
N PRO A 334 -1.91 16.07 50.10
CA PRO A 334 -1.03 14.94 49.86
C PRO A 334 -0.33 14.50 51.15
N ALA A 335 -0.49 13.23 51.47
CA ALA A 335 0.23 12.60 52.60
C ALA A 335 1.74 12.61 52.32
N LYS A 336 2.52 13.08 53.29
CA LYS A 336 3.97 13.08 53.31
C LYS A 336 4.48 11.62 53.16
N ARG A 337 4.97 11.27 51.97
CA ARG A 337 5.72 10.01 51.77
C ARG A 337 7.09 10.14 52.42
N ARG A 338 7.34 9.25 53.35
CA ARG A 338 8.64 9.02 53.95
C ARG A 338 9.67 8.67 52.85
N THR A 339 10.72 9.49 52.77
CA THR A 339 11.95 9.23 52.04
C THR A 339 12.65 8.00 52.61
N TRP A 340 12.56 6.89 51.90
CA TRP A 340 13.47 5.76 52.05
C TRP A 340 13.68 5.15 50.65
N LEU A 341 14.96 5.00 50.29
CA LEU A 341 15.52 4.46 49.05
C LEU A 341 16.15 5.52 48.12
N LEU A 342 17.21 6.12 48.58
CA LEU A 342 18.30 6.62 47.76
C LEU A 342 19.52 5.76 48.13
N GLY A 343 19.86 4.77 47.33
CA GLY A 343 21.02 3.96 47.65
C GLY A 343 21.32 2.78 46.72
N THR A 344 20.88 2.73 45.46
CA THR A 344 21.30 1.64 44.56
C THR A 344 21.31 1.97 43.06
N SER A 345 21.46 3.23 42.63
CA SER A 345 21.48 3.58 41.20
C SER A 345 22.81 4.17 40.67
N VAL A 346 23.90 4.07 41.44
CA VAL A 346 25.23 4.57 41.01
C VAL A 346 26.13 3.45 40.46
N GLY A 347 25.73 2.18 40.59
CA GLY A 347 26.57 1.04 40.19
C GLY A 347 26.51 0.60 38.73
N LEU A 348 25.51 0.99 37.95
CA LEU A 348 25.32 0.52 36.57
C LEU A 348 25.81 1.48 35.47
N GLY A 349 26.05 2.75 35.82
CA GLY A 349 26.60 3.73 34.87
C GLY A 349 28.12 3.63 34.68
N ALA A 350 28.85 3.14 35.65
CA ALA A 350 30.32 3.03 35.59
C ALA A 350 30.81 1.80 34.81
N ALA A 351 29.99 0.75 34.73
CA ALA A 351 30.37 -0.47 33.97
C ALA A 351 30.23 -0.29 32.45
N ALA A 352 29.28 0.55 31.99
CA ALA A 352 29.08 0.81 30.55
C ALA A 352 30.20 1.70 29.96
N LEU A 353 30.71 2.66 30.73
CA LEU A 353 31.83 3.52 30.30
C LEU A 353 33.19 2.78 30.30
N ALA A 354 33.37 1.79 31.15
CA ALA A 354 34.61 0.97 31.17
C ALA A 354 34.71 0.04 29.96
N VAL A 355 33.61 -0.49 29.43
CA VAL A 355 33.59 -1.35 28.25
C VAL A 355 33.90 -0.56 26.96
N VAL A 356 33.41 0.69 26.85
CA VAL A 356 33.74 1.56 25.71
C VAL A 356 35.19 2.01 25.72
N ALA A 357 35.79 2.25 26.90
CA ALA A 357 37.20 2.63 27.02
C ALA A 357 38.15 1.47 26.69
N VAL A 358 37.79 0.22 27.00
CA VAL A 358 38.59 -0.96 26.67
C VAL A 358 38.55 -1.28 25.16
N LEU A 359 37.41 -1.03 24.49
CA LEU A 359 37.30 -1.25 23.03
C LEU A 359 38.05 -0.18 22.21
N LEU A 360 38.19 1.05 22.75
CA LEU A 360 38.95 2.13 22.11
C LEU A 360 40.46 2.02 22.36
N ALA A 361 40.90 1.34 23.44
CA ALA A 361 42.32 1.14 23.75
C ALA A 361 42.95 -0.04 23.02
N GLN A 362 42.16 -0.94 22.43
CA GLN A 362 42.67 -2.07 21.62
C GLN A 362 42.83 -1.74 20.13
N GLY A 363 42.46 -0.52 19.70
CA GLY A 363 42.60 -0.06 18.31
C GLY A 363 43.81 0.83 18.01
N LEU A 364 44.65 1.11 19.00
CA LEU A 364 45.79 2.02 18.86
C LEU A 364 47.04 1.42 19.51
N GLY A 365 47.69 0.47 18.82
CA GLY A 365 48.98 -0.08 19.25
C GLY A 365 49.47 -1.12 18.29
N ASP A 366 50.18 -0.71 17.25
CA ASP A 366 51.56 -1.09 17.02
C ASP A 366 52.08 -0.33 15.81
N GLY A 367 52.94 0.61 16.09
CA GLY A 367 53.82 1.19 15.12
C GLY A 367 55.22 0.82 15.48
N ASP A 368 55.94 0.15 14.63
CA ASP A 368 57.38 0.08 14.75
C ASP A 368 58.09 0.67 13.53
N ARG A 369 59.23 1.23 13.86
CA ARG A 369 60.12 2.10 13.12
C ARG A 369 60.82 1.37 11.97
N GLY A 370 61.17 2.15 10.95
CA GLY A 370 62.18 1.76 9.98
C GLY A 370 62.31 2.71 8.80
N THR A 371 63.03 3.78 9.02
CA THR A 371 63.99 4.54 8.16
C THR A 371 63.97 4.40 6.62
N GLU A 372 63.95 5.58 6.02
CA GLU A 372 64.75 6.13 4.89
C GLU A 372 64.29 5.97 3.43
N ALA A 373 64.08 7.17 2.87
CA ALA A 373 64.61 7.75 1.64
C ALA A 373 63.82 7.61 0.32
N LYS A 374 63.36 8.79 -0.09
CA LYS A 374 63.34 9.34 -1.46
C LYS A 374 62.95 8.45 -2.64
N ASP A 375 61.90 8.78 -3.36
CA ASP A 375 62.01 9.49 -4.62
C ASP A 375 60.65 9.84 -5.27
N ASP A 376 60.61 10.88 -6.07
CA ASP A 376 59.47 11.45 -6.78
C ASP A 376 58.84 10.47 -7.76
N GLY A 377 57.49 10.45 -7.82
CA GLY A 377 56.81 9.67 -8.82
C GLY A 377 55.27 9.82 -8.78
N LYS A 378 54.76 10.87 -9.41
CA LYS A 378 53.36 11.12 -9.69
C LYS A 378 52.69 9.89 -10.32
N LYS A 379 51.84 9.16 -9.57
CA LYS A 379 50.88 8.21 -10.16
C LYS A 379 49.52 8.40 -9.55
N SER A 380 48.51 8.48 -10.45
CA SER A 380 47.07 8.51 -10.20
C SER A 380 46.59 7.36 -9.31
N PRO A 381 45.50 7.55 -8.55
CA PRO A 381 45.02 6.51 -7.67
C PRO A 381 44.46 5.33 -8.47
N THR A 382 45.04 4.18 -8.25
CA THR A 382 44.63 2.88 -8.74
C THR A 382 43.27 2.53 -8.15
N ALA A 383 42.35 2.09 -8.99
CA ALA A 383 41.01 1.65 -8.61
C ALA A 383 41.08 0.60 -7.49
N SER A 384 40.34 0.85 -6.43
CA SER A 384 40.08 -0.09 -5.35
C SER A 384 39.51 -1.39 -5.94
N GLU A 385 40.14 -2.53 -5.67
CA GLU A 385 39.60 -3.85 -5.99
C GLU A 385 38.23 -4.02 -5.32
N ALA A 386 37.19 -4.15 -6.16
CA ALA A 386 35.87 -4.52 -5.68
C ALA A 386 35.92 -5.92 -5.03
N PRO A 387 35.22 -6.14 -3.91
CA PRO A 387 35.21 -7.43 -3.25
C PRO A 387 34.71 -8.50 -4.22
N LYS A 388 35.38 -9.66 -4.31
CA LYS A 388 34.97 -10.82 -5.10
C LYS A 388 33.59 -11.26 -4.63
N LYS A 389 32.54 -10.86 -5.36
CA LYS A 389 31.16 -11.28 -5.09
C LYS A 389 31.06 -12.79 -5.29
N SER A 390 30.74 -13.54 -4.25
CA SER A 390 30.35 -14.95 -4.37
C SER A 390 29.05 -15.07 -5.17
N ALA A 391 28.85 -16.18 -5.89
CA ALA A 391 27.62 -16.44 -6.63
C ALA A 391 26.40 -16.37 -5.69
N PRO A 392 25.30 -15.73 -6.12
CA PRO A 392 24.04 -15.84 -5.41
C PRO A 392 23.61 -17.31 -5.31
N ALA A 393 23.15 -17.75 -4.16
CA ALA A 393 22.82 -19.16 -3.94
C ALA A 393 21.49 -19.59 -4.59
N TYR A 394 20.57 -18.64 -4.80
CA TYR A 394 19.20 -18.87 -5.33
C TYR A 394 18.58 -17.54 -5.76
N ILE A 395 17.42 -17.59 -6.45
CA ILE A 395 16.51 -16.47 -6.64
C ILE A 395 15.26 -16.70 -5.80
N ASP A 396 14.78 -15.64 -5.13
CA ASP A 396 13.52 -15.66 -4.40
C ASP A 396 12.37 -15.50 -5.40
N SER A 397 11.71 -16.60 -5.75
CA SER A 397 10.73 -16.68 -6.84
C SER A 397 9.42 -15.95 -6.55
N ASN A 398 9.15 -15.61 -5.28
CA ASN A 398 7.90 -14.97 -4.84
C ASN A 398 8.04 -13.47 -4.57
N VAL A 399 9.13 -12.83 -4.99
CA VAL A 399 9.44 -11.43 -4.63
C VAL A 399 8.96 -10.45 -5.68
N LYS A 400 8.84 -10.85 -6.93
CA LYS A 400 8.48 -9.97 -8.05
C LYS A 400 7.33 -10.58 -8.83
N VAL A 401 6.27 -9.77 -9.03
CA VAL A 401 5.21 -10.11 -9.99
C VAL A 401 5.79 -9.97 -11.39
N SER A 402 5.81 -11.04 -12.15
CA SER A 402 6.23 -11.03 -13.55
C SER A 402 5.00 -10.97 -14.45
N ARG A 403 4.94 -9.93 -15.27
CA ARG A 403 3.93 -9.79 -16.33
C ARG A 403 4.45 -10.28 -17.67
N ASP A 404 5.61 -10.91 -17.68
CA ASP A 404 6.21 -11.47 -18.87
C ASP A 404 5.53 -12.80 -19.16
N PHE A 405 4.85 -12.87 -20.27
CA PHE A 405 4.18 -14.07 -20.73
C PHE A 405 4.61 -14.35 -22.17
N TRP A 406 4.90 -15.59 -22.44
CA TRP A 406 5.03 -16.07 -23.80
C TRP A 406 3.66 -16.57 -24.26
N THR A 407 3.31 -16.23 -25.50
CA THR A 407 2.08 -16.68 -26.13
C THR A 407 2.44 -17.33 -27.45
N ALA A 408 1.90 -18.53 -27.72
CA ALA A 408 2.10 -19.20 -28.98
C ALA A 408 1.55 -18.38 -30.16
N ASP A 409 2.38 -18.15 -31.15
CA ASP A 409 2.01 -17.50 -32.42
C ASP A 409 2.72 -18.23 -33.57
N PRO A 410 1.97 -19.07 -34.34
CA PRO A 410 2.56 -19.86 -35.42
C PRO A 410 3.19 -19.04 -36.56
N GLU A 411 2.81 -17.76 -36.70
CA GLU A 411 3.31 -16.85 -37.73
C GLU A 411 4.64 -16.18 -37.33
N LYS A 412 5.02 -16.27 -36.06
CA LYS A 412 6.26 -15.67 -35.57
C LYS A 412 7.43 -16.65 -35.56
N TRP A 413 8.61 -16.11 -35.82
CA TRP A 413 9.84 -16.87 -35.72
C TRP A 413 10.05 -17.36 -34.28
N GLY A 414 10.23 -18.68 -34.09
CA GLY A 414 10.31 -19.30 -32.76
C GLY A 414 8.96 -19.76 -32.18
N GLY A 415 7.87 -19.65 -32.95
CA GLY A 415 6.55 -20.21 -32.60
C GLY A 415 5.76 -19.43 -31.58
N GLY A 416 6.19 -18.22 -31.19
CA GLY A 416 5.47 -17.38 -30.24
C GLY A 416 6.15 -16.05 -29.94
N GLU A 417 5.50 -15.25 -29.12
CA GLU A 417 5.95 -13.92 -28.72
C GLU A 417 5.94 -13.75 -27.21
N CYS A 418 6.96 -13.06 -26.70
CA CYS A 418 7.01 -12.62 -25.32
C CYS A 418 6.57 -11.18 -25.16
N ASN A 419 5.69 -10.95 -24.22
CA ASN A 419 5.29 -9.62 -23.79
C ASN A 419 6.23 -9.13 -22.66
N LEU A 420 7.44 -8.72 -23.03
CA LEU A 420 8.42 -8.12 -22.13
C LEU A 420 8.24 -6.60 -22.12
N PRO A 421 8.12 -5.94 -20.97
CA PRO A 421 8.20 -4.49 -20.89
C PRO A 421 9.51 -3.99 -21.49
N PRO A 422 9.50 -2.95 -22.37
CA PRO A 422 10.71 -2.45 -23.03
C PRO A 422 11.83 -2.06 -22.07
N GLU A 423 11.47 -1.59 -20.88
CA GLU A 423 12.41 -1.09 -19.85
C GLU A 423 13.16 -2.23 -19.14
N GLU A 424 12.67 -3.47 -19.23
CA GLU A 424 13.28 -4.65 -18.60
C GLU A 424 14.18 -5.43 -19.56
N ARG A 425 14.24 -5.04 -20.83
CA ARG A 425 15.12 -5.66 -21.83
C ARG A 425 16.55 -5.23 -21.61
N GLN A 426 17.31 -6.03 -20.87
CA GLN A 426 18.76 -5.90 -20.90
C GLN A 426 19.28 -6.63 -22.14
N GLU A 427 19.99 -5.94 -23.03
CA GLU A 427 20.69 -6.57 -24.14
C GLU A 427 21.78 -7.50 -23.60
N ALA A 428 21.49 -8.78 -23.60
CA ALA A 428 22.52 -9.79 -23.39
C ALA A 428 22.66 -10.62 -24.68
N ASP A 429 23.88 -10.84 -25.06
CA ASP A 429 24.23 -11.71 -26.19
C ASP A 429 24.06 -13.19 -25.82
N ILE A 430 22.83 -13.60 -25.51
CA ILE A 430 22.47 -14.97 -25.17
C ILE A 430 21.84 -15.65 -26.38
N VAL A 431 22.39 -16.79 -26.77
CA VAL A 431 21.75 -17.72 -27.71
C VAL A 431 21.12 -18.84 -26.87
N HIS A 432 19.85 -19.10 -27.08
CA HIS A 432 19.11 -20.10 -26.31
C HIS A 432 18.19 -20.95 -27.21
N SER A 433 17.82 -22.13 -26.71
CA SER A 433 16.74 -22.95 -27.24
C SER A 433 15.99 -23.63 -26.10
N VAL A 434 14.71 -23.87 -26.30
CA VAL A 434 13.85 -24.62 -25.38
C VAL A 434 13.20 -25.75 -26.19
N ASP A 435 13.38 -26.98 -25.73
CA ASP A 435 12.96 -28.19 -26.42
C ASP A 435 12.11 -29.05 -25.45
N PRO A 436 10.77 -28.96 -25.53
CA PRO A 436 9.87 -29.79 -24.74
C PRO A 436 9.80 -31.20 -25.30
N ASP A 437 10.04 -32.22 -24.47
CA ASP A 437 9.99 -33.63 -24.83
C ASP A 437 8.70 -34.30 -24.28
N PRO A 438 7.70 -34.53 -25.13
CA PRO A 438 6.45 -35.18 -24.72
C PRO A 438 6.62 -36.64 -24.24
N LYS A 439 7.73 -37.32 -24.57
CA LYS A 439 7.97 -38.70 -24.13
C LYS A 439 8.41 -38.77 -22.67
N THR A 440 9.20 -37.79 -22.24
CA THR A 440 9.74 -37.75 -20.89
C THR A 440 8.94 -36.84 -19.96
N GLY A 441 8.07 -35.98 -20.49
CA GLY A 441 7.36 -34.96 -19.71
C GLY A 441 8.28 -33.83 -19.22
N LYS A 442 9.41 -33.61 -19.88
CA LYS A 442 10.45 -32.64 -19.50
C LYS A 442 10.69 -31.62 -20.60
N ALA A 443 11.25 -30.46 -20.24
CA ALA A 443 11.74 -29.49 -21.20
C ALA A 443 13.26 -29.28 -21.03
N HIS A 444 13.99 -29.36 -22.11
CA HIS A 444 15.44 -29.12 -22.13
C HIS A 444 15.72 -27.69 -22.55
N ILE A 445 16.42 -26.95 -21.72
CA ILE A 445 16.75 -25.55 -21.94
C ILE A 445 18.27 -25.46 -22.12
N THR A 446 18.70 -25.04 -23.30
CA THR A 446 20.11 -24.83 -23.61
C THR A 446 20.38 -23.36 -23.86
N PHE A 447 21.49 -22.86 -23.38
CA PHE A 447 21.90 -21.48 -23.61
C PHE A 447 23.41 -21.30 -23.56
N ARG A 448 23.90 -20.29 -24.29
CA ARG A 448 25.31 -19.88 -24.32
C ARG A 448 25.43 -18.38 -24.58
N THR A 449 26.60 -17.81 -24.28
CA THR A 449 26.93 -16.47 -24.78
C THR A 449 27.28 -16.53 -26.27
N LYS A 450 27.02 -15.45 -27.01
CA LYS A 450 27.71 -15.23 -28.27
C LYS A 450 29.22 -15.23 -28.05
N PRO A 451 30.06 -15.58 -29.06
CA PRO A 451 31.50 -15.66 -28.90
C PRO A 451 32.06 -14.36 -28.30
N MET A 452 32.48 -14.45 -27.06
CA MET A 452 33.13 -13.35 -26.32
C MET A 452 34.53 -13.77 -25.91
N LYS A 453 35.46 -12.79 -25.79
CA LYS A 453 36.75 -13.06 -25.17
C LYS A 453 36.56 -13.39 -23.69
N LYS A 454 37.32 -14.37 -23.20
CA LYS A 454 37.31 -14.73 -21.77
C LYS A 454 37.56 -13.49 -20.91
N THR A 455 36.75 -13.31 -19.89
CA THR A 455 36.79 -12.17 -18.98
C THR A 455 36.75 -12.62 -17.52
N ASP A 456 37.38 -11.86 -16.63
CA ASP A 456 37.31 -12.10 -15.18
C ASP A 456 36.01 -11.53 -14.55
N ARG A 457 35.18 -10.86 -15.35
CA ARG A 457 33.87 -10.39 -14.89
C ARG A 457 32.95 -11.58 -14.66
N LYS A 458 32.03 -11.40 -13.71
CA LYS A 458 30.98 -12.36 -13.38
C LYS A 458 29.65 -11.86 -13.89
N TYR A 459 28.90 -12.76 -14.52
CA TYR A 459 27.53 -12.47 -14.98
C TYR A 459 26.65 -13.64 -14.59
N TYR A 460 25.93 -13.48 -13.49
CA TYR A 460 25.08 -14.55 -12.99
C TYR A 460 23.73 -14.54 -13.70
N LEU A 461 23.38 -15.66 -14.32
CA LEU A 461 22.13 -15.90 -14.99
C LEU A 461 21.37 -17.00 -14.27
N SER A 462 20.07 -16.83 -14.06
CA SER A 462 19.15 -17.89 -13.66
C SER A 462 18.05 -18.00 -14.71
N VAL A 463 17.51 -19.20 -14.87
CA VAL A 463 16.35 -19.43 -15.74
C VAL A 463 15.13 -19.63 -14.85
N ALA A 464 14.03 -18.95 -15.19
CA ALA A 464 12.73 -19.15 -14.56
C ALA A 464 11.79 -19.83 -15.56
N VAL A 465 11.09 -20.87 -15.14
CA VAL A 465 10.05 -21.57 -15.90
C VAL A 465 8.72 -21.36 -15.19
N LYS A 466 7.81 -20.72 -15.89
CA LYS A 466 6.55 -20.21 -15.37
C LYS A 466 5.39 -20.98 -15.98
N PRO A 467 4.58 -21.68 -15.17
CA PRO A 467 3.36 -22.32 -15.64
C PRO A 467 2.35 -21.26 -16.11
N PRO A 468 1.45 -21.60 -17.07
CA PRO A 468 0.45 -20.67 -17.59
C PRO A 468 -0.52 -20.15 -16.53
N HIS A 469 -0.89 -20.98 -15.55
CA HIS A 469 -1.86 -20.64 -14.53
C HIS A 469 -1.24 -20.60 -13.12
N GLU A 470 -1.91 -19.96 -12.20
CA GLU A 470 -1.53 -19.98 -10.79
C GLU A 470 -1.74 -21.37 -10.21
N ILE A 471 -0.72 -21.88 -9.51
CA ILE A 471 -0.67 -23.26 -9.04
C ILE A 471 -0.95 -23.31 -7.54
N ASP A 472 -1.87 -24.16 -7.16
CA ASP A 472 -2.08 -24.56 -5.77
C ASP A 472 -0.88 -25.42 -5.29
N SER A 473 -0.15 -24.93 -4.31
CA SER A 473 1.05 -25.58 -3.78
C SER A 473 0.77 -26.94 -3.12
N ASP A 474 -0.47 -27.19 -2.67
CA ASP A 474 -0.84 -28.42 -1.99
C ASP A 474 -1.16 -29.54 -2.98
N THR A 475 -1.76 -29.20 -4.12
CA THR A 475 -2.18 -30.15 -5.14
C THR A 475 -1.24 -30.20 -6.35
N GLY A 476 -0.42 -29.17 -6.55
CA GLY A 476 0.45 -29.00 -7.74
C GLY A 476 -0.34 -28.80 -9.04
N LYS A 477 -1.60 -28.39 -8.97
CA LYS A 477 -2.49 -28.13 -10.12
C LYS A 477 -2.96 -26.69 -10.12
N PRO A 478 -3.44 -26.15 -11.27
CA PRO A 478 -4.08 -24.85 -11.30
C PRO A 478 -5.20 -24.72 -10.28
N TYR A 479 -5.31 -23.55 -9.64
CA TYR A 479 -6.44 -23.27 -8.76
C TYR A 479 -7.75 -23.39 -9.52
N ASP A 480 -8.68 -24.17 -8.98
CA ASP A 480 -10.05 -24.31 -9.49
C ASP A 480 -10.99 -23.36 -8.74
N PHE A 481 -11.29 -22.22 -9.36
CA PHE A 481 -12.25 -21.24 -8.82
C PHE A 481 -13.70 -21.50 -9.27
N GLY A 482 -14.00 -22.67 -9.82
CA GLY A 482 -15.35 -23.22 -10.07
C GLY A 482 -16.06 -22.77 -11.33
N THR A 483 -16.05 -21.53 -11.79
CA THR A 483 -16.86 -21.08 -12.94
C THR A 483 -16.18 -20.06 -13.85
N GLY A 484 -14.89 -19.85 -13.73
CA GLY A 484 -14.11 -18.93 -14.55
C GLY A 484 -12.87 -19.57 -15.15
N PRO A 485 -12.24 -18.95 -16.14
CA PRO A 485 -10.92 -19.39 -16.61
C PRO A 485 -9.93 -19.37 -15.44
N ALA A 486 -9.01 -20.34 -15.41
CA ALA A 486 -7.93 -20.39 -14.43
C ALA A 486 -7.14 -19.08 -14.44
N GLN A 487 -6.76 -18.60 -13.26
CA GLN A 487 -6.06 -17.33 -13.13
C GLN A 487 -4.64 -17.45 -13.68
N GLN A 488 -4.22 -16.47 -14.48
CA GLN A 488 -2.87 -16.43 -15.04
C GLN A 488 -1.82 -16.30 -13.93
N ASN A 489 -0.73 -17.06 -14.04
CA ASN A 489 0.33 -17.04 -13.04
C ASN A 489 1.16 -15.75 -13.11
N LEU A 490 1.07 -14.93 -12.09
CA LEU A 490 1.82 -13.67 -11.97
C LEU A 490 3.17 -13.82 -11.25
N ASN A 491 3.52 -15.00 -10.77
CA ASN A 491 4.82 -15.27 -10.12
C ASN A 491 5.90 -15.58 -11.17
N LEU A 492 7.18 -15.55 -10.78
CA LEU A 492 8.27 -15.97 -11.64
C LEU A 492 8.21 -17.47 -12.02
N GLY A 493 7.44 -18.26 -11.29
CA GLY A 493 7.42 -19.70 -11.40
C GLY A 493 8.60 -20.36 -10.68
N TYR A 494 9.17 -21.38 -11.26
CA TYR A 494 10.26 -22.17 -10.68
C TYR A 494 11.60 -21.73 -11.27
N THR A 495 12.60 -21.50 -10.44
CA THR A 495 13.89 -20.95 -10.87
C THR A 495 15.03 -21.95 -10.72
N SER A 496 15.98 -21.90 -11.63
CA SER A 496 17.24 -22.64 -11.54
C SER A 496 18.21 -21.94 -10.56
N LYS A 497 19.26 -22.65 -10.15
CA LYS A 497 20.40 -22.00 -9.48
C LYS A 497 21.07 -21.01 -10.42
N PRO A 498 21.52 -19.84 -9.92
CA PRO A 498 22.28 -18.90 -10.73
C PRO A 498 23.59 -19.52 -11.24
N PHE A 499 23.85 -19.32 -12.52
CA PHE A 499 25.02 -19.82 -13.25
C PHE A 499 25.83 -18.62 -13.76
N ASP A 500 27.17 -18.69 -13.64
CA ASP A 500 28.03 -17.65 -14.20
C ASP A 500 28.18 -17.83 -15.72
N LEU A 501 27.40 -17.03 -16.47
CA LEU A 501 27.36 -17.11 -17.93
C LEU A 501 28.74 -16.89 -18.58
N TYR A 502 29.57 -16.02 -18.00
CA TYR A 502 30.90 -15.74 -18.55
C TYR A 502 31.91 -16.86 -18.28
N SER A 503 31.58 -17.86 -17.46
CA SER A 503 32.40 -19.07 -17.34
C SER A 503 32.47 -19.86 -18.66
N LEU A 504 31.47 -19.70 -19.53
CA LEU A 504 31.42 -20.30 -20.87
C LEU A 504 32.11 -19.45 -21.96
N ALA A 505 32.53 -18.22 -21.65
CA ALA A 505 33.15 -17.34 -22.63
C ALA A 505 34.44 -17.95 -23.19
N GLY A 506 34.53 -18.04 -24.54
CA GLY A 506 35.68 -18.64 -25.24
C GLY A 506 35.61 -20.17 -25.38
N THR A 507 34.51 -20.82 -24.95
CA THR A 507 34.22 -22.23 -25.21
C THR A 507 33.13 -22.36 -26.27
N SER A 508 32.99 -23.57 -26.82
CA SER A 508 31.84 -23.94 -27.67
C SER A 508 30.74 -24.63 -26.86
N ASP A 509 30.86 -24.68 -25.55
CA ASP A 509 29.95 -25.42 -24.68
C ASP A 509 28.67 -24.66 -24.42
N ASP A 510 27.55 -25.37 -24.38
CA ASP A 510 26.25 -24.86 -23.98
C ASP A 510 25.97 -25.23 -22.51
N ALA A 511 25.42 -24.29 -21.74
CA ALA A 511 24.78 -24.64 -20.49
C ALA A 511 23.47 -25.37 -20.78
N ARG A 512 23.18 -26.41 -20.00
CA ARG A 512 21.95 -27.21 -20.14
C ARG A 512 21.25 -27.34 -18.81
N LEU A 513 19.95 -27.08 -18.81
CA LEU A 513 19.06 -27.28 -17.69
C LEU A 513 17.86 -28.14 -18.15
N THR A 514 17.35 -28.94 -17.24
CA THR A 514 16.20 -29.82 -17.48
C THR A 514 15.09 -29.45 -16.51
N TYR A 515 13.96 -29.00 -17.02
CA TYR A 515 12.77 -28.79 -16.23
C TYR A 515 11.97 -30.10 -16.12
N PRO A 516 11.46 -30.51 -14.93
CA PRO A 516 11.50 -29.80 -13.64
C PRO A 516 12.74 -30.04 -12.78
N ASP A 517 13.65 -30.93 -13.15
CA ASP A 517 14.70 -31.52 -12.28
C ASP A 517 15.67 -30.46 -11.67
N ASP A 518 16.03 -29.44 -12.47
CA ASP A 518 16.97 -28.37 -12.07
C ASP A 518 16.28 -27.13 -11.47
N PHE A 519 14.95 -27.21 -11.27
CA PHE A 519 14.14 -26.07 -10.88
C PHE A 519 13.43 -26.26 -9.54
N ALA A 520 13.18 -25.15 -8.84
CA ALA A 520 12.40 -25.15 -7.61
C ALA A 520 11.82 -23.76 -7.33
N GLY A 521 10.77 -23.71 -6.52
CA GLY A 521 10.30 -22.50 -5.86
C GLY A 521 11.17 -22.19 -4.63
N TRP A 522 11.64 -20.94 -4.51
CA TRP A 522 12.51 -20.52 -3.41
C TRP A 522 11.87 -19.38 -2.63
N PHE A 523 12.00 -19.43 -1.30
CA PHE A 523 11.56 -18.37 -0.41
C PHE A 523 12.54 -18.20 0.76
N ARG A 524 13.06 -16.99 0.94
CA ARG A 524 14.01 -16.63 2.02
C ARG A 524 15.18 -17.60 2.16
N GLY A 525 15.75 -18.02 1.04
CA GLY A 525 16.90 -18.90 1.03
C GLY A 525 16.62 -20.38 1.23
N LYS A 526 15.36 -20.76 1.32
CA LYS A 526 14.94 -22.15 1.46
C LYS A 526 14.16 -22.57 0.23
N LYS A 527 14.34 -23.82 -0.20
CA LYS A 527 13.48 -24.46 -1.17
C LYS A 527 12.10 -24.55 -0.54
N LYS A 528 11.09 -23.90 -1.15
CA LYS A 528 9.71 -23.88 -0.68
C LYS A 528 8.92 -24.98 -1.36
N ASP A 529 8.96 -24.98 -2.71
CA ASP A 529 8.15 -25.86 -3.53
C ASP A 529 9.03 -26.62 -4.53
N GLU A 530 8.65 -27.84 -4.85
CA GLU A 530 9.21 -28.58 -5.98
C GLU A 530 8.58 -28.07 -7.29
N ALA A 531 9.37 -28.06 -8.38
CA ALA A 531 8.81 -27.70 -9.67
C ALA A 531 7.79 -28.76 -10.11
N ILE A 532 6.60 -28.31 -10.52
CA ILE A 532 5.53 -29.21 -10.95
C ILE A 532 5.84 -29.84 -12.31
N PRO A 533 5.39 -31.08 -12.57
CA PRO A 533 5.45 -31.67 -13.91
C PRO A 533 4.68 -30.82 -14.95
N LEU A 534 5.18 -30.76 -16.19
CA LEU A 534 4.53 -30.01 -17.28
C LEU A 534 3.07 -30.42 -17.49
N GLY A 535 2.77 -31.71 -17.37
CA GLY A 535 1.41 -32.24 -17.54
C GLY A 535 0.39 -31.81 -16.47
N ASN A 536 0.85 -31.16 -15.38
CA ASN A 536 -0.07 -30.67 -14.35
C ASN A 536 -0.79 -29.38 -14.77
N ASP A 537 -0.22 -28.61 -15.71
CA ASP A 537 -0.79 -27.35 -16.19
C ASP A 537 -0.61 -27.21 -17.71
N PRO A 538 -1.48 -27.81 -18.53
CA PRO A 538 -1.43 -27.65 -19.97
C PRO A 538 -1.65 -26.19 -20.42
N GLY A 539 -0.89 -25.73 -21.40
CA GLY A 539 -0.98 -24.37 -21.95
C GLY A 539 0.38 -23.80 -22.36
N ASP A 540 0.46 -22.48 -22.43
CA ASP A 540 1.64 -21.75 -22.87
C ASP A 540 2.58 -21.44 -21.70
N TRP A 541 3.67 -22.16 -21.61
CA TRP A 541 4.70 -22.02 -20.59
C TRP A 541 5.71 -20.94 -20.97
N THR A 542 6.04 -20.07 -20.03
CA THR A 542 7.02 -18.99 -20.23
C THR A 542 8.37 -19.37 -19.64
N VAL A 543 9.44 -19.14 -20.39
CA VAL A 543 10.83 -19.34 -19.96
C VAL A 543 11.54 -17.98 -19.99
N GLN A 544 12.03 -17.53 -18.84
CA GLN A 544 12.71 -16.25 -18.67
C GLN A 544 14.17 -16.48 -18.29
N PHE A 545 15.07 -15.72 -18.90
CA PHE A 545 16.47 -15.66 -18.53
C PHE A 545 16.69 -14.40 -17.70
N LEU A 546 17.13 -14.54 -16.46
CA LEU A 546 17.21 -13.49 -15.47
C LEU A 546 18.67 -13.20 -15.11
N HIS A 547 19.11 -11.96 -15.29
CA HIS A 547 20.37 -11.48 -14.73
C HIS A 547 20.21 -11.26 -13.22
N VAL A 548 21.08 -11.86 -12.42
CA VAL A 548 20.96 -11.91 -10.97
C VAL A 548 22.13 -11.18 -10.32
N GLU A 549 21.85 -10.07 -9.65
CA GLU A 549 22.82 -9.39 -8.80
C GLU A 549 22.76 -9.89 -7.36
N LYS A 550 21.57 -10.08 -6.84
CA LYS A 550 21.28 -10.64 -5.50
C LYS A 550 20.00 -11.48 -5.56
N PRO A 551 19.70 -12.30 -4.55
CA PRO A 551 18.49 -13.14 -4.55
C PRO A 551 17.16 -12.42 -4.80
N ARG A 552 17.10 -11.10 -4.55
CA ARG A 552 15.94 -10.24 -4.76
C ARG A 552 16.15 -9.13 -5.77
N GLU A 553 17.36 -9.03 -6.33
CA GLU A 553 17.74 -8.04 -7.33
C GLU A 553 18.12 -8.75 -8.61
N TYR A 554 17.19 -8.83 -9.54
CA TYR A 554 17.36 -9.46 -10.84
C TYR A 554 16.50 -8.77 -11.89
N ALA A 555 16.89 -8.88 -13.15
CA ALA A 555 16.20 -8.30 -14.29
C ALA A 555 16.04 -9.32 -15.40
N SER A 556 14.93 -9.26 -16.14
CA SER A 556 14.68 -10.08 -17.33
C SER A 556 15.62 -9.66 -18.46
N VAL A 557 16.27 -10.64 -19.08
CA VAL A 557 17.21 -10.43 -20.17
C VAL A 557 16.62 -10.89 -21.48
N VAL A 558 16.07 -12.11 -21.49
CA VAL A 558 15.45 -12.76 -22.63
C VAL A 558 14.26 -13.56 -22.13
N CYS A 559 13.21 -13.59 -22.93
CA CYS A 559 12.03 -14.40 -22.71
C CYS A 559 11.72 -15.24 -23.95
N THR A 560 11.28 -16.45 -23.74
CA THR A 560 10.80 -17.41 -24.73
C THR A 560 9.78 -18.32 -24.09
N GLY A 561 9.29 -19.34 -24.78
CA GLY A 561 8.37 -20.29 -24.18
C GLY A 561 8.04 -21.44 -25.11
N PHE A 562 7.06 -22.24 -24.70
CA PHE A 562 6.57 -23.39 -25.46
C PHE A 562 5.15 -23.74 -25.01
N THR A 563 4.37 -24.35 -25.91
CA THR A 563 3.05 -24.87 -25.56
C THR A 563 3.18 -26.34 -25.15
N TRP A 564 2.62 -26.69 -24.01
CA TRP A 564 2.43 -28.06 -23.54
C TRP A 564 0.96 -28.44 -23.66
N LYS A 565 0.70 -29.59 -24.35
CA LYS A 565 -0.66 -30.08 -24.65
C LYS A 565 -1.09 -31.18 -23.70
#